data_ffc66cc0cca92e39454f3f26aedbbb7b
#
_entry.id   ffc66cc0cca92e39454f3f26aedbbb7b
#
_cell.length_a   1.000
_cell.length_b   1.000
_cell.length_c   1.000
_cell.angle_alpha   90.00
_cell.angle_beta   90.00
_cell.angle_gamma   90.00
#
_symmetry.space_group_name_H-M   'P 1'
#
loop_
_entity.id
_entity.type
_entity.pdbx_description
1 polymer ?
#
loop_
_entity_poly.entity_id
_entity_poly.type
_entity_poly.pdbx_seq_one_letter_code
_entity_poly.pdbx_strand_id
1 'polypeptide(L)'
;MLFLKKEREDKKGSFIMNKMKKNELINVKGIIIGIILFLLFYCSSYLQLIPILLFNIKEITGSTQVLLSLFSNTILLIILAIIFRKELIHEWKIFKDKFLANFDIGIKYWIIGLIVMMVSNTILTFVLKMGQAANEQEVQKLISYLPWIMVINAGIIAPCIEEIVFRKCYKNAFPNKWLFIILSSLVFGSMHVITSMTSPMDLLFIIPYGSLGASFAMMYQKTNTIYTSILMHMIHNTILIILSIIA
;
A
#
# COMPACT_ATOMS: atom_id res chain seq x y z
N MET A 1 -3.50 -18.63 48.11
CA MET A 1 -2.44 -17.58 48.09
C MET A 1 -1.38 -17.83 47.01
N LEU A 2 -0.89 -19.05 46.80
CA LEU A 2 0.08 -19.42 45.73
C LEU A 2 -0.44 -19.19 44.32
N PHE A 3 -1.73 -19.46 44.03
CA PHE A 3 -2.33 -19.33 42.70
C PHE A 3 -2.37 -17.87 42.22
N LEU A 4 -2.73 -16.95 43.13
CA LEU A 4 -2.78 -15.51 42.82
C LEU A 4 -1.38 -14.89 42.62
N LYS A 5 -0.35 -15.49 43.24
CA LYS A 5 1.03 -15.06 43.07
C LYS A 5 1.55 -15.47 41.68
N LYS A 6 1.24 -16.71 41.24
CA LYS A 6 1.61 -17.23 39.92
C LYS A 6 0.96 -16.42 38.79
N GLU A 7 -0.33 -16.09 38.93
CA GLU A 7 -1.06 -15.29 37.92
C GLU A 7 -0.54 -13.86 37.81
N ARG A 8 -0.05 -13.25 38.92
CA ARG A 8 0.62 -11.95 38.91
C ARG A 8 2.01 -12.01 38.23
N GLU A 9 2.76 -13.08 38.46
CA GLU A 9 4.07 -13.28 37.84
C GLU A 9 3.94 -13.52 36.33
N ASP A 10 2.94 -14.29 35.88
CA ASP A 10 2.64 -14.52 34.47
C ASP A 10 2.19 -13.23 33.76
N LYS A 11 1.33 -12.42 34.41
CA LYS A 11 0.93 -11.09 33.89
C LYS A 11 2.10 -10.11 33.85
N LYS A 12 2.99 -10.14 34.83
CA LYS A 12 4.19 -9.31 34.87
C LYS A 12 5.21 -9.73 33.82
N GLY A 13 5.40 -11.06 33.63
CA GLY A 13 6.25 -11.63 32.59
C GLY A 13 5.74 -11.27 31.19
N SER A 14 4.43 -11.41 30.92
CA SER A 14 3.82 -11.04 29.64
C SER A 14 3.89 -9.53 29.38
N PHE A 15 3.73 -8.70 30.40
CA PHE A 15 3.87 -7.24 30.30
C PHE A 15 5.32 -6.81 30.00
N ILE A 16 6.31 -7.46 30.64
CA ILE A 16 7.73 -7.20 30.40
C ILE A 16 8.12 -7.67 28.99
N MET A 17 7.69 -8.86 28.55
CA MET A 17 7.93 -9.37 27.20
C MET A 17 7.28 -8.49 26.13
N ASN A 18 6.06 -7.99 26.35
CA ASN A 18 5.42 -7.05 25.43
C ASN A 18 6.13 -5.68 25.41
N LYS A 19 6.68 -5.23 26.54
CA LYS A 19 7.48 -4.00 26.62
C LYS A 19 8.84 -4.16 25.95
N MET A 20 9.48 -5.33 26.06
CA MET A 20 10.74 -5.65 25.36
C MET A 20 10.52 -5.73 23.85
N LYS A 21 9.47 -6.43 23.35
CA LYS A 21 9.12 -6.44 21.95
C LYS A 21 8.82 -5.06 21.36
N LYS A 22 8.28 -4.16 22.17
CA LYS A 22 7.99 -2.77 21.77
C LYS A 22 9.25 -1.91 21.63
N ASN A 23 10.37 -2.34 22.20
CA ASN A 23 11.66 -1.67 22.12
C ASN A 23 12.59 -2.26 21.03
N GLU A 24 12.21 -3.37 20.40
CA GLU A 24 12.96 -3.89 19.25
C GLU A 24 12.76 -2.94 18.06
N LEU A 25 13.87 -2.48 17.48
CA LEU A 25 13.85 -1.67 16.27
C LEU A 25 13.44 -2.51 15.04
N ILE A 26 13.77 -3.79 15.06
CA ILE A 26 13.74 -4.69 13.93
C ILE A 26 13.23 -6.07 14.37
N ASN A 27 12.35 -6.66 13.58
CA ASN A 27 11.91 -8.04 13.71
C ASN A 27 12.44 -8.85 12.50
N VAL A 28 13.49 -9.63 12.69
CA VAL A 28 14.16 -10.40 11.63
C VAL A 28 13.18 -11.34 10.89
N LYS A 29 12.32 -12.05 11.61
CA LYS A 29 11.29 -12.91 11.00
C LYS A 29 10.32 -12.10 10.13
N GLY A 30 9.91 -10.93 10.62
CA GLY A 30 9.07 -10.00 9.86
C GLY A 30 9.75 -9.49 8.60
N ILE A 31 11.06 -9.22 8.65
CA ILE A 31 11.84 -8.82 7.48
C ILE A 31 11.88 -9.94 6.43
N ILE A 32 12.19 -11.17 6.83
CA ILE A 32 12.26 -12.31 5.90
C ILE A 32 10.91 -12.49 5.20
N ILE A 33 9.81 -12.48 5.96
CA ILE A 33 8.45 -12.58 5.40
C ILE A 33 8.18 -11.38 4.47
N GLY A 34 8.54 -10.18 4.88
CA GLY A 34 8.38 -8.96 4.08
C GLY A 34 9.13 -9.02 2.75
N ILE A 35 10.37 -9.52 2.73
CA ILE A 35 11.16 -9.72 1.50
C ILE A 35 10.47 -10.74 0.59
N ILE A 36 10.03 -11.89 1.11
CA ILE A 36 9.35 -12.92 0.33
C ILE A 36 8.07 -12.35 -0.31
N LEU A 37 7.26 -11.61 0.45
CA LEU A 37 6.02 -11.03 -0.04
C LEU A 37 6.26 -9.87 -1.00
N PHE A 38 7.31 -9.10 -0.82
CA PHE A 38 7.74 -8.08 -1.77
C PHE A 38 8.18 -8.71 -3.10
N LEU A 39 8.96 -9.80 -3.07
CA LEU A 39 9.33 -10.55 -4.27
C LEU A 39 8.10 -11.16 -4.95
N LEU A 40 7.14 -11.70 -4.19
CA LEU A 40 5.88 -12.20 -4.71
C LEU A 40 5.09 -11.08 -5.42
N PHE A 41 5.01 -9.90 -4.81
CA PHE A 41 4.40 -8.71 -5.42
C PHE A 41 5.12 -8.31 -6.71
N TYR A 42 6.45 -8.20 -6.68
CA TYR A 42 7.24 -7.80 -7.84
C TYR A 42 7.12 -8.79 -9.00
N CYS A 43 7.13 -10.09 -8.68
CA CYS A 43 7.01 -11.16 -9.68
C CYS A 43 5.55 -11.46 -10.08
N SER A 44 4.55 -10.83 -9.49
CA SER A 44 3.13 -11.14 -9.77
C SER A 44 2.74 -10.88 -11.22
N SER A 45 3.43 -9.98 -11.93
CA SER A 45 3.23 -9.74 -13.37
C SER A 45 3.44 -11.00 -14.21
N TYR A 46 4.28 -11.95 -13.81
CA TYR A 46 4.44 -13.23 -14.50
C TYR A 46 3.16 -14.11 -14.48
N LEU A 47 2.22 -13.87 -13.55
CA LEU A 47 0.93 -14.53 -13.55
C LEU A 47 0.13 -14.24 -14.85
N GLN A 48 0.42 -13.15 -15.54
CA GLN A 48 -0.19 -12.80 -16.82
C GLN A 48 0.13 -13.82 -17.92
N LEU A 49 1.22 -14.58 -17.78
CA LEU A 49 1.57 -15.66 -18.72
C LEU A 49 0.51 -16.79 -18.73
N ILE A 50 -0.20 -16.99 -17.62
CA ILE A 50 -1.23 -18.03 -17.52
C ILE A 50 -2.33 -17.82 -18.56
N PRO A 51 -3.08 -16.70 -18.58
CA PRO A 51 -4.10 -16.48 -19.61
C PRO A 51 -3.50 -16.30 -21.02
N ILE A 52 -2.30 -15.75 -21.16
CA ILE A 52 -1.63 -15.62 -22.46
C ILE A 52 -1.46 -16.99 -23.10
N LEU A 53 -0.95 -17.96 -22.34
CA LEU A 53 -0.73 -19.32 -22.84
C LEU A 53 -2.04 -20.09 -23.01
N LEU A 54 -2.97 -20.00 -22.05
CA LEU A 54 -4.25 -20.73 -22.10
C LEU A 54 -5.13 -20.30 -23.27
N PHE A 55 -5.18 -19.01 -23.57
CA PHE A 55 -6.02 -18.45 -24.63
C PHE A 55 -5.26 -18.15 -25.92
N ASN A 56 -3.97 -18.56 -26.01
CA ASN A 56 -3.09 -18.34 -27.16
C ASN A 56 -3.12 -16.88 -27.65
N ILE A 57 -2.98 -15.93 -26.69
CA ILE A 57 -3.02 -14.49 -27.00
C ILE A 57 -1.73 -14.13 -27.75
N LYS A 58 -1.87 -13.79 -29.03
CA LYS A 58 -0.74 -13.48 -29.92
C LYS A 58 -0.32 -12.01 -29.86
N GLU A 59 -1.27 -11.11 -29.57
CA GLU A 59 -1.02 -9.67 -29.51
C GLU A 59 -1.55 -9.10 -28.20
N ILE A 60 -0.73 -8.29 -27.54
CA ILE A 60 -1.08 -7.61 -26.31
C ILE A 60 -1.45 -6.17 -26.65
N THR A 61 -2.74 -5.94 -26.88
CA THR A 61 -3.31 -4.60 -27.01
C THR A 61 -3.40 -3.91 -25.65
N GLY A 62 -3.64 -2.60 -25.63
CA GLY A 62 -3.84 -1.88 -24.35
C GLY A 62 -5.00 -2.45 -23.52
N SER A 63 -6.12 -2.81 -24.16
CA SER A 63 -7.25 -3.45 -23.48
C SER A 63 -6.86 -4.83 -22.91
N THR A 64 -6.12 -5.63 -23.68
CA THR A 64 -5.62 -6.93 -23.21
C THR A 64 -4.68 -6.75 -22.01
N GLN A 65 -3.80 -5.76 -22.04
CA GLN A 65 -2.90 -5.45 -20.92
C GLN A 65 -3.66 -5.11 -19.63
N VAL A 66 -4.73 -4.30 -19.72
CA VAL A 66 -5.59 -3.99 -18.55
C VAL A 66 -6.23 -5.25 -17.99
N LEU A 67 -6.76 -6.14 -18.84
CA LEU A 67 -7.39 -7.40 -18.38
C LEU A 67 -6.36 -8.37 -17.77
N LEU A 68 -5.18 -8.48 -18.35
CA LEU A 68 -4.09 -9.31 -17.83
C LEU A 68 -3.61 -8.79 -16.46
N SER A 69 -3.51 -7.47 -16.30
CA SER A 69 -3.13 -6.86 -15.01
C SER A 69 -4.22 -7.05 -13.95
N LEU A 70 -5.51 -6.94 -14.32
CA LEU A 70 -6.63 -7.25 -13.43
C LEU A 70 -6.57 -8.70 -12.95
N PHE A 71 -6.32 -9.65 -13.86
CA PHE A 71 -6.20 -11.07 -13.53
C PHE A 71 -5.05 -11.32 -12.54
N SER A 72 -3.84 -10.82 -12.83
CA SER A 72 -2.68 -11.01 -11.96
C SER A 72 -2.86 -10.38 -10.58
N ASN A 73 -3.39 -9.15 -10.53
CA ASN A 73 -3.67 -8.45 -9.28
C ASN A 73 -4.75 -9.17 -8.46
N THR A 74 -5.80 -9.68 -9.10
CA THR A 74 -6.85 -10.44 -8.39
C THR A 74 -6.27 -11.70 -7.74
N ILE A 75 -5.46 -12.47 -8.46
CA ILE A 75 -4.82 -13.66 -7.88
C ILE A 75 -3.89 -13.28 -6.74
N LEU A 76 -3.06 -12.25 -6.91
CA LEU A 76 -2.17 -11.78 -5.86
C LEU A 76 -2.94 -11.35 -4.61
N LEU A 77 -4.04 -10.59 -4.77
CA LEU A 77 -4.88 -10.18 -3.66
C LEU A 77 -5.46 -11.38 -2.91
N ILE A 78 -5.94 -12.40 -3.63
CA ILE A 78 -6.45 -13.65 -3.02
C ILE A 78 -5.36 -14.34 -2.20
N ILE A 79 -4.15 -14.47 -2.76
CA ILE A 79 -3.00 -15.08 -2.07
C ILE A 79 -2.68 -14.32 -0.78
N LEU A 80 -2.57 -12.98 -0.86
CA LEU A 80 -2.29 -12.13 0.29
C LEU A 80 -3.42 -12.20 1.34
N ALA A 81 -4.68 -12.22 0.91
CA ALA A 81 -5.83 -12.35 1.79
C ALA A 81 -5.84 -13.70 2.54
N ILE A 82 -5.44 -14.78 1.89
CA ILE A 82 -5.31 -16.10 2.52
C ILE A 82 -4.16 -16.10 3.55
N ILE A 83 -3.00 -15.55 3.18
CA ILE A 83 -1.82 -15.48 4.06
C ILE A 83 -2.14 -14.69 5.34
N PHE A 84 -2.77 -13.52 5.19
CA PHE A 84 -3.07 -12.60 6.31
C PHE A 84 -4.49 -12.73 6.86
N ARG A 85 -5.23 -13.80 6.52
CA ARG A 85 -6.67 -13.93 6.84
C ARG A 85 -7.02 -13.67 8.31
N LYS A 86 -6.20 -14.18 9.23
CA LYS A 86 -6.47 -14.04 10.68
C LYS A 86 -6.32 -12.59 11.13
N GLU A 87 -5.25 -11.95 10.71
CA GLU A 87 -4.96 -10.55 11.02
C GLU A 87 -5.98 -9.62 10.36
N LEU A 88 -6.33 -9.87 9.11
CA LEU A 88 -7.33 -9.08 8.38
C LEU A 88 -8.70 -9.17 9.06
N ILE A 89 -9.15 -10.37 9.45
CA ILE A 89 -10.41 -10.54 10.20
C ILE A 89 -10.37 -9.80 11.54
N HIS A 90 -9.24 -9.86 12.26
CA HIS A 90 -9.08 -9.16 13.54
C HIS A 90 -9.15 -7.64 13.33
N GLU A 91 -8.39 -7.11 12.38
CA GLU A 91 -8.33 -5.68 12.09
C GLU A 91 -9.64 -5.14 11.51
N TRP A 92 -10.41 -5.97 10.78
CA TRP A 92 -11.75 -5.64 10.33
C TRP A 92 -12.72 -5.40 11.49
N LYS A 93 -12.63 -6.19 12.56
CA LYS A 93 -13.43 -5.96 13.78
C LYS A 93 -13.08 -4.62 14.40
N ILE A 94 -11.79 -4.31 14.57
CA ILE A 94 -11.33 -3.01 15.09
C ILE A 94 -11.84 -1.85 14.22
N PHE A 95 -11.79 -2.02 12.90
CA PHE A 95 -12.26 -1.01 11.95
C PHE A 95 -13.76 -0.75 12.12
N LYS A 96 -14.59 -1.80 12.14
CA LYS A 96 -16.05 -1.67 12.29
C LYS A 96 -16.46 -1.05 13.62
N ASP A 97 -15.87 -1.55 14.71
CA ASP A 97 -16.23 -1.12 16.07
C ASP A 97 -15.94 0.37 16.31
N LYS A 98 -14.98 0.95 15.56
CA LYS A 98 -14.55 2.35 15.67
C LYS A 98 -14.61 3.08 14.34
N PHE A 99 -15.57 2.74 13.48
CA PHE A 99 -15.60 3.23 12.10
C PHE A 99 -15.50 4.75 11.99
N LEU A 100 -16.33 5.51 12.69
CA LEU A 100 -16.33 6.99 12.61
C LEU A 100 -14.99 7.59 13.09
N ALA A 101 -14.44 7.08 14.19
CA ALA A 101 -13.15 7.55 14.70
C ALA A 101 -11.99 7.19 13.73
N ASN A 102 -12.01 6.00 13.15
CA ASN A 102 -11.03 5.57 12.17
C ASN A 102 -11.13 6.38 10.87
N PHE A 103 -12.35 6.68 10.43
CA PHE A 103 -12.62 7.49 9.25
C PHE A 103 -12.15 8.93 9.45
N ASP A 104 -12.43 9.55 10.60
CA ASP A 104 -11.96 10.90 10.94
C ASP A 104 -10.41 10.98 10.92
N ILE A 105 -9.73 10.01 11.55
CA ILE A 105 -8.27 9.90 11.48
C ILE A 105 -7.82 9.73 10.02
N GLY A 106 -8.52 8.90 9.24
CA GLY A 106 -8.23 8.67 7.83
C GLY A 106 -8.28 9.96 7.02
N ILE A 107 -9.39 10.68 7.05
CA ILE A 107 -9.57 11.97 6.35
C ILE A 107 -8.50 12.97 6.74
N LYS A 108 -8.23 13.12 8.04
CA LYS A 108 -7.22 14.07 8.53
C LYS A 108 -5.84 13.81 7.92
N TYR A 109 -5.35 12.58 7.99
CA TYR A 109 -4.03 12.25 7.45
C TYR A 109 -4.02 12.24 5.92
N TRP A 110 -5.13 11.86 5.27
CA TRP A 110 -5.26 11.92 3.81
C TRP A 110 -5.14 13.35 3.29
N ILE A 111 -5.86 14.31 3.91
CA ILE A 111 -5.77 15.72 3.54
C ILE A 111 -4.34 16.25 3.70
N ILE A 112 -3.66 15.91 4.81
CA ILE A 112 -2.26 16.33 5.01
C ILE A 112 -1.37 15.78 3.90
N GLY A 113 -1.47 14.47 3.60
CA GLY A 113 -0.68 13.85 2.53
C GLY A 113 -0.99 14.42 1.16
N LEU A 114 -2.26 14.67 0.87
CA LEU A 114 -2.72 15.29 -0.37
C LEU A 114 -2.13 16.69 -0.55
N ILE A 115 -2.16 17.52 0.49
CA ILE A 115 -1.57 18.88 0.43
C ILE A 115 -0.06 18.79 0.14
N VAL A 116 0.68 17.92 0.85
CA VAL A 116 2.12 17.77 0.62
C VAL A 116 2.40 17.24 -0.79
N MET A 117 1.61 16.26 -1.26
CA MET A 117 1.71 15.74 -2.62
C MET A 117 1.46 16.85 -3.65
N MET A 118 0.39 17.63 -3.51
CA MET A 118 0.06 18.72 -4.44
C MET A 118 1.13 19.80 -4.46
N VAL A 119 1.61 20.25 -3.30
CA VAL A 119 2.65 21.25 -3.20
C VAL A 119 3.96 20.75 -3.84
N SER A 120 4.37 19.52 -3.54
CA SER A 120 5.58 18.96 -4.13
C SER A 120 5.45 18.78 -5.65
N ASN A 121 4.35 18.26 -6.16
CA ASN A 121 4.09 18.16 -7.60
C ASN A 121 4.10 19.55 -8.28
N THR A 122 3.49 20.55 -7.65
CA THR A 122 3.50 21.93 -8.16
C THR A 122 4.94 22.46 -8.28
N ILE A 123 5.77 22.24 -7.26
CA ILE A 123 7.19 22.63 -7.31
C ILE A 123 7.92 21.90 -8.44
N LEU A 124 7.75 20.59 -8.57
CA LEU A 124 8.41 19.81 -9.61
C LEU A 124 8.00 20.29 -11.01
N THR A 125 6.71 20.53 -11.23
CA THR A 125 6.18 20.91 -12.53
C THR A 125 6.49 22.37 -12.90
N PHE A 126 6.22 23.33 -12.00
CA PHE A 126 6.30 24.74 -12.35
C PHE A 126 7.66 25.39 -12.07
N VAL A 127 8.35 24.97 -11.00
CA VAL A 127 9.66 25.53 -10.63
C VAL A 127 10.78 24.77 -11.35
N LEU A 128 10.77 23.44 -11.29
CA LEU A 128 11.80 22.62 -11.92
C LEU A 128 11.48 22.25 -13.38
N LYS A 129 10.30 22.65 -13.88
CA LYS A 129 9.84 22.44 -15.26
C LYS A 129 9.87 20.96 -15.67
N MET A 130 9.65 20.08 -14.72
CA MET A 130 9.52 18.65 -14.99
C MET A 130 8.14 18.36 -15.59
N GLY A 131 8.07 17.34 -16.44
CA GLY A 131 6.80 16.83 -16.95
C GLY A 131 6.01 16.10 -15.86
N GLN A 132 4.94 15.44 -16.27
CA GLN A 132 4.17 14.53 -15.43
C GLN A 132 4.98 13.25 -15.15
N ALA A 133 4.84 12.66 -13.95
CA ALA A 133 5.50 11.40 -13.60
C ALA A 133 5.16 10.29 -14.61
N ALA A 134 6.16 9.54 -15.03
CA ALA A 134 6.00 8.51 -16.07
C ALA A 134 4.97 7.41 -15.67
N ASN A 135 4.94 7.02 -14.40
CA ASN A 135 3.92 6.09 -13.88
C ASN A 135 2.49 6.64 -14.05
N GLU A 136 2.29 7.94 -13.84
CA GLU A 136 0.97 8.55 -13.99
C GLU A 136 0.55 8.60 -15.47
N GLN A 137 1.48 8.92 -16.38
CA GLN A 137 1.22 8.87 -17.82
C GLN A 137 0.83 7.46 -18.28
N GLU A 138 1.50 6.42 -17.77
CA GLU A 138 1.17 5.03 -18.08
C GLU A 138 -0.23 4.66 -17.56
N VAL A 139 -0.57 5.03 -16.34
CA VAL A 139 -1.91 4.78 -15.78
C VAL A 139 -2.99 5.50 -16.59
N GLN A 140 -2.79 6.77 -16.97
CA GLN A 140 -3.74 7.51 -17.81
C GLN A 140 -3.92 6.84 -19.20
N LYS A 141 -2.84 6.35 -19.79
CA LYS A 141 -2.92 5.58 -21.05
C LYS A 141 -3.75 4.31 -20.87
N LEU A 142 -3.60 3.58 -19.77
CA LEU A 142 -4.38 2.37 -19.49
C LEU A 142 -5.86 2.70 -19.21
N ILE A 143 -6.16 3.82 -18.55
CA ILE A 143 -7.52 4.30 -18.35
C ILE A 143 -8.22 4.53 -19.68
N SER A 144 -7.54 5.08 -20.69
CA SER A 144 -8.14 5.35 -22.00
C SER A 144 -8.60 4.09 -22.75
N TYR A 145 -8.04 2.91 -22.43
CA TYR A 145 -8.45 1.65 -23.07
C TYR A 145 -9.69 1.03 -22.41
N LEU A 146 -9.72 0.91 -21.08
CA LEU A 146 -10.82 0.28 -20.33
C LEU A 146 -11.07 1.02 -19.00
N PRO A 147 -11.71 2.20 -19.05
CA PRO A 147 -11.79 3.11 -17.90
C PRO A 147 -12.43 2.48 -16.66
N TRP A 148 -13.58 1.80 -16.81
CA TRP A 148 -14.28 1.19 -15.67
C TRP A 148 -13.55 -0.03 -15.08
N ILE A 149 -12.81 -0.76 -15.90
CA ILE A 149 -11.96 -1.85 -15.42
C ILE A 149 -10.78 -1.26 -14.62
N MET A 150 -10.24 -0.11 -15.03
CA MET A 150 -9.19 0.58 -14.27
C MET A 150 -9.68 1.13 -12.93
N VAL A 151 -10.94 1.54 -12.80
CA VAL A 151 -11.54 1.86 -11.50
C VAL A 151 -11.47 0.65 -10.56
N ILE A 152 -11.79 -0.54 -11.05
CA ILE A 152 -11.72 -1.77 -10.24
C ILE A 152 -10.25 -2.14 -9.96
N ASN A 153 -9.41 -2.17 -10.98
CA ASN A 153 -8.04 -2.66 -10.88
C ASN A 153 -7.15 -1.70 -10.06
N ALA A 154 -7.01 -0.46 -10.52
CA ALA A 154 -6.12 0.54 -9.93
C ALA A 154 -6.78 1.36 -8.82
N GLY A 155 -8.12 1.50 -8.83
CA GLY A 155 -8.85 2.22 -7.79
C GLY A 155 -9.16 1.37 -6.55
N ILE A 156 -9.34 0.04 -6.69
CA ILE A 156 -9.80 -0.83 -5.59
C ILE A 156 -8.78 -1.93 -5.29
N ILE A 157 -8.43 -2.76 -6.27
CA ILE A 157 -7.61 -3.97 -6.04
C ILE A 157 -6.16 -3.61 -5.71
N ALA A 158 -5.54 -2.74 -6.50
CA ALA A 158 -4.15 -2.33 -6.28
C ALA A 158 -3.93 -1.70 -4.90
N PRO A 159 -4.75 -0.73 -4.42
CA PRO A 159 -4.65 -0.23 -3.05
C PRO A 159 -4.70 -1.30 -1.96
N CYS A 160 -5.55 -2.32 -2.11
CA CYS A 160 -5.59 -3.43 -1.15
C CYS A 160 -4.27 -4.20 -1.10
N ILE A 161 -3.70 -4.52 -2.25
CA ILE A 161 -2.42 -5.21 -2.38
C ILE A 161 -1.30 -4.36 -1.78
N GLU A 162 -1.23 -3.10 -2.20
CA GLU A 162 -0.17 -2.18 -1.82
C GLU A 162 -0.17 -1.91 -0.31
N GLU A 163 -1.34 -1.71 0.31
CA GLU A 163 -1.40 -1.53 1.75
C GLU A 163 -0.97 -2.79 2.51
N ILE A 164 -1.31 -3.99 2.03
CA ILE A 164 -0.84 -5.23 2.65
C ILE A 164 0.68 -5.35 2.50
N VAL A 165 1.24 -5.14 1.33
CA VAL A 165 2.67 -5.29 1.06
C VAL A 165 3.49 -4.20 1.74
N PHE A 166 3.14 -2.93 1.54
CA PHE A 166 3.96 -1.81 2.02
C PHE A 166 3.63 -1.35 3.44
N ARG A 167 2.45 -1.68 4.01
CA ARG A 167 2.11 -1.27 5.39
C ARG A 167 2.12 -2.44 6.35
N LYS A 168 1.38 -3.50 6.05
CA LYS A 168 1.28 -4.61 6.98
C LYS A 168 2.60 -5.36 7.14
N CYS A 169 3.29 -5.69 6.04
CA CYS A 169 4.59 -6.35 6.12
C CYS A 169 5.64 -5.48 6.81
N TYR A 170 5.70 -4.19 6.47
CA TYR A 170 6.65 -3.26 7.06
C TYR A 170 6.40 -3.01 8.56
N LYS A 171 5.15 -2.88 8.97
CA LYS A 171 4.82 -2.76 10.41
C LYS A 171 5.21 -4.00 11.20
N ASN A 172 5.10 -5.17 10.60
CA ASN A 172 5.54 -6.44 11.21
C ASN A 172 7.08 -6.56 11.24
N ALA A 173 7.76 -6.03 10.24
CA ALA A 173 9.23 -6.04 10.14
C ALA A 173 9.89 -4.99 11.06
N PHE A 174 9.27 -3.82 11.19
CA PHE A 174 9.79 -2.67 11.92
C PHE A 174 8.80 -2.24 13.02
N PRO A 175 8.92 -2.80 14.24
CA PRO A 175 8.06 -2.43 15.38
C PRO A 175 8.22 -0.97 15.80
N ASN A 176 9.39 -0.35 15.53
CA ASN A 176 9.58 1.07 15.76
C ASN A 176 8.72 1.90 14.82
N LYS A 177 7.86 2.75 15.40
CA LYS A 177 6.88 3.58 14.69
C LYS A 177 7.51 4.43 13.58
N TRP A 178 8.62 5.11 13.88
CA TRP A 178 9.22 6.02 12.91
C TRP A 178 9.95 5.28 11.80
N LEU A 179 10.66 4.21 12.15
CA LEU A 179 11.33 3.36 11.18
C LEU A 179 10.32 2.72 10.22
N PHE A 180 9.19 2.24 10.74
CA PHE A 180 8.08 1.75 9.92
C PHE A 180 7.56 2.82 8.96
N ILE A 181 7.21 4.01 9.46
CA ILE A 181 6.65 5.08 8.62
C ILE A 181 7.64 5.48 7.53
N ILE A 182 8.90 5.76 7.88
CA ILE A 182 9.92 6.23 6.93
C ILE A 182 10.21 5.18 5.86
N LEU A 183 10.54 3.94 6.25
CA LEU A 183 10.90 2.90 5.29
C LEU A 183 9.74 2.49 4.39
N SER A 184 8.54 2.31 4.97
CA SER A 184 7.34 2.01 4.21
C SER A 184 7.02 3.08 3.16
N SER A 185 7.15 4.36 3.53
CA SER A 185 6.88 5.49 2.64
C SER A 185 7.90 5.63 1.54
N LEU A 186 9.18 5.50 1.91
CA LEU A 186 10.28 5.61 0.96
C LEU A 186 10.21 4.51 -0.10
N VAL A 187 10.02 3.25 0.33
CA VAL A 187 9.93 2.13 -0.62
C VAL A 187 8.67 2.23 -1.48
N PHE A 188 7.53 2.62 -0.90
CA PHE A 188 6.31 2.86 -1.66
C PHE A 188 6.52 3.93 -2.75
N GLY A 189 7.04 5.10 -2.38
CA GLY A 189 7.34 6.16 -3.36
C GLY A 189 8.36 5.72 -4.42
N SER A 190 9.39 4.99 -4.01
CA SER A 190 10.41 4.47 -4.92
C SER A 190 9.84 3.49 -5.95
N MET A 191 8.91 2.62 -5.56
CA MET A 191 8.28 1.66 -6.48
C MET A 191 7.44 2.34 -7.57
N HIS A 192 6.83 3.49 -7.27
CA HIS A 192 6.07 4.27 -8.26
C HIS A 192 6.97 5.04 -9.24
N VAL A 193 8.25 5.17 -8.94
CA VAL A 193 9.18 5.95 -9.76
C VAL A 193 10.18 5.07 -10.49
N ILE A 194 10.87 4.17 -9.78
CA ILE A 194 12.02 3.42 -10.32
C ILE A 194 11.62 2.51 -11.49
N THR A 195 10.41 1.95 -11.48
CA THR A 195 9.93 1.03 -12.53
C THR A 195 9.65 1.71 -13.87
N SER A 196 9.44 3.02 -13.87
CA SER A 196 9.06 3.81 -15.06
C SER A 196 9.97 5.00 -15.33
N MET A 197 11.00 5.25 -14.49
CA MET A 197 11.88 6.41 -14.63
C MET A 197 12.67 6.39 -15.95
N THR A 198 12.79 7.55 -16.55
CA THR A 198 13.55 7.79 -17.78
C THR A 198 14.78 8.67 -17.54
N SER A 199 14.83 9.38 -16.41
CA SER A 199 15.88 10.29 -16.01
C SER A 199 16.18 10.19 -14.51
N PRO A 200 17.42 10.41 -14.05
CA PRO A 200 17.73 10.51 -12.62
C PRO A 200 16.92 11.59 -11.89
N MET A 201 16.49 12.64 -12.59
CA MET A 201 15.64 13.69 -12.01
C MET A 201 14.26 13.15 -11.59
N ASP A 202 13.77 12.08 -12.22
CA ASP A 202 12.48 11.46 -11.88
C ASP A 202 12.45 10.94 -10.44
N LEU A 203 13.62 10.69 -9.82
CA LEU A 203 13.70 10.32 -8.40
C LEU A 203 13.07 11.36 -7.47
N LEU A 204 12.96 12.63 -7.90
CA LEU A 204 12.28 13.66 -7.13
C LEU A 204 10.78 13.38 -6.96
N PHE A 205 10.16 12.62 -7.85
CA PHE A 205 8.77 12.17 -7.70
C PHE A 205 8.57 11.19 -6.54
N ILE A 206 9.64 10.64 -5.94
CA ILE A 206 9.54 9.89 -4.68
C ILE A 206 8.93 10.76 -3.58
N ILE A 207 9.12 12.08 -3.60
CA ILE A 207 8.58 12.99 -2.58
C ILE A 207 7.05 13.03 -2.59
N PRO A 208 6.34 13.34 -3.70
CA PRO A 208 4.88 13.33 -3.73
C PRO A 208 4.29 11.93 -3.45
N TYR A 209 4.79 10.85 -4.05
CA TYR A 209 4.31 9.49 -3.77
C TYR A 209 4.58 9.07 -2.33
N GLY A 210 5.80 9.34 -1.83
CA GLY A 210 6.20 9.04 -0.46
C GLY A 210 5.40 9.81 0.58
N SER A 211 4.93 11.03 0.28
CA SER A 211 4.10 11.82 1.20
C SER A 211 2.75 11.16 1.47
N LEU A 212 2.09 10.65 0.42
CA LEU A 212 0.88 9.83 0.58
C LEU A 212 1.21 8.52 1.29
N GLY A 213 2.32 7.89 0.91
CA GLY A 213 2.83 6.71 1.58
C GLY A 213 2.98 6.89 3.09
N ALA A 214 3.53 8.02 3.53
CA ALA A 214 3.67 8.38 4.94
C ALA A 214 2.32 8.59 5.62
N SER A 215 1.38 9.23 4.95
CA SER A 215 0.02 9.44 5.46
C SER A 215 -0.69 8.11 5.71
N PHE A 216 -0.66 7.18 4.76
CA PHE A 216 -1.25 5.85 4.90
C PHE A 216 -0.58 5.03 6.03
N ALA A 217 0.76 5.10 6.14
CA ALA A 217 1.47 4.46 7.24
C ALA A 217 1.09 5.06 8.61
N MET A 218 0.92 6.38 8.70
CA MET A 218 0.46 7.06 9.91
C MET A 218 -0.97 6.68 10.29
N MET A 219 -1.88 6.54 9.31
CA MET A 219 -3.24 6.05 9.54
C MET A 219 -3.22 4.66 10.18
N TYR A 220 -2.50 3.72 9.56
CA TYR A 220 -2.38 2.36 10.09
C TYR A 220 -1.75 2.34 11.48
N GLN A 221 -0.73 3.18 11.72
CA GLN A 221 -0.09 3.29 13.04
C GLN A 221 -1.03 3.84 14.12
N LYS A 222 -1.91 4.78 13.76
CA LYS A 222 -2.82 5.43 14.71
C LYS A 222 -4.08 4.60 15.00
N THR A 223 -4.62 3.94 14.00
CA THR A 223 -5.89 3.22 14.11
C THR A 223 -5.71 1.74 14.47
N ASN A 224 -4.50 1.20 14.32
CA ASN A 224 -4.18 -0.23 14.45
C ASN A 224 -5.05 -1.14 13.55
N THR A 225 -5.58 -0.58 12.47
CA THR A 225 -6.30 -1.33 11.43
C THR A 225 -5.88 -0.83 10.06
N ILE A 226 -5.49 -1.79 9.19
CA ILE A 226 -5.08 -1.50 7.82
C ILE A 226 -6.26 -0.99 6.97
N TYR A 227 -7.49 -1.28 7.36
CA TYR A 227 -8.67 -0.89 6.59
C TYR A 227 -8.88 0.62 6.51
N THR A 228 -8.34 1.39 7.46
CA THR A 228 -8.37 2.86 7.37
C THR A 228 -7.48 3.35 6.23
N SER A 229 -6.26 2.84 6.09
CA SER A 229 -5.37 3.22 4.99
C SER A 229 -5.86 2.66 3.65
N ILE A 230 -6.35 1.42 3.60
CA ILE A 230 -6.96 0.84 2.40
C ILE A 230 -8.12 1.72 1.91
N LEU A 231 -9.05 2.09 2.78
CA LEU A 231 -10.20 2.91 2.40
C LEU A 231 -9.78 4.27 1.84
N MET A 232 -8.88 4.98 2.52
CA MET A 232 -8.42 6.28 2.05
C MET A 232 -7.61 6.19 0.75
N HIS A 233 -6.82 5.15 0.57
CA HIS A 233 -6.08 4.89 -0.65
C HIS A 233 -7.03 4.57 -1.82
N MET A 234 -8.03 3.71 -1.60
CA MET A 234 -9.09 3.44 -2.60
C MET A 234 -9.83 4.71 -3.00
N ILE A 235 -10.22 5.55 -2.04
CA ILE A 235 -10.88 6.84 -2.31
C ILE A 235 -9.97 7.73 -3.15
N HIS A 236 -8.69 7.87 -2.77
CA HIS A 236 -7.71 8.68 -3.48
C HIS A 236 -7.56 8.24 -4.94
N ASN A 237 -7.25 6.98 -5.19
CA ASN A 237 -7.04 6.45 -6.53
C ASN A 237 -8.32 6.50 -7.37
N THR A 238 -9.47 6.12 -6.79
CA THR A 238 -10.75 6.17 -7.50
C THR A 238 -11.13 7.58 -7.92
N ILE A 239 -10.93 8.58 -7.06
CA ILE A 239 -11.17 9.99 -7.42
C ILE A 239 -10.29 10.41 -8.60
N LEU A 240 -8.98 10.11 -8.55
CA LEU A 240 -8.06 10.48 -9.63
C LEU A 240 -8.43 9.80 -10.96
N ILE A 241 -8.79 8.51 -10.92
CA ILE A 241 -9.21 7.77 -12.12
C ILE A 241 -10.51 8.36 -12.68
N ILE A 242 -11.51 8.63 -11.84
CA ILE A 242 -12.78 9.24 -12.30
C ILE A 242 -12.53 10.63 -12.90
N LEU A 243 -11.70 11.46 -12.26
CA LEU A 243 -11.33 12.77 -12.81
C LEU A 243 -10.63 12.61 -14.18
N SER A 244 -9.80 11.61 -14.36
CA SER A 244 -9.14 11.32 -15.63
C SER A 244 -10.10 10.79 -16.72
N ILE A 245 -11.24 10.20 -16.34
CA ILE A 245 -12.27 9.73 -17.29
C ILE A 245 -13.13 10.89 -17.80
N ILE A 246 -13.38 11.90 -16.96
CA ILE A 246 -14.29 13.01 -17.28
C ILE A 246 -13.57 14.26 -17.82
N ALA A 247 -12.23 14.34 -17.70
CA ALA A 247 -11.40 15.41 -18.25
C ALA A 247 -11.16 15.26 -19.76
#